data_ee6524c5ced3266708b2ecf7eecbe5a5
#
_entry.id   ee6524c5ced3266708b2ecf7eecbe5a5
#
_cell.length_a   1.000
_cell.length_b   1.000
_cell.length_c   1.000
_cell.angle_alpha   90.00
_cell.angle_beta   90.00
_cell.angle_gamma   90.00
#
_symmetry.space_group_name_H-M   'P 1'
#
loop_
_entity.id
_entity.type
_entity.pdbx_description
1 polymer ?
#
loop_
_entity_poly.entity_id
_entity_poly.type
_entity_poly.pdbx_seq_one_letter_code
_entity_poly.pdbx_strand_id
1 'polypeptide(L)'
;MKLTQDQQDLLDGKFGEGAKLAMKVQVAIGESFGAERMVPITRAHVALSNQDADRWLAEKLAGLGAKCRVRPTVNPGFCLSYFKKMGVVTNKDYEEMERTDRAYRALGAELSYNCTPYMDTNVPLFGEICAFSESSATPYVNSIWGARSNREGANSALFASITGYVPEYGLLLDENRHGNILVQVEADIKCDADYHILGMCGKKIGHGIPVFAGLPKNITKEALRNLGAELNTSGSYDMYHIPGFTPEAPDIKTAFGGKEPERVVTITNDDLAEVLESISLPGHQPIDFAMLKCTLFTGHPVRRVHFAL
;
A
#
# COMPACT_ATOMS: atom_id res chain seq x y z
N MET A 1 14.01 -14.24 -18.38
CA MET A 1 14.50 -13.83 -17.05
C MET A 1 15.57 -14.80 -16.55
N LYS A 2 16.63 -14.32 -15.87
CA LYS A 2 17.68 -15.16 -15.28
C LYS A 2 17.27 -15.56 -13.85
N LEU A 3 17.30 -16.87 -13.56
CA LEU A 3 16.99 -17.41 -12.23
C LEU A 3 18.24 -17.98 -11.56
N THR A 4 18.36 -17.78 -10.25
CA THR A 4 19.34 -18.46 -9.42
C THR A 4 18.95 -19.94 -9.23
N GLN A 5 19.86 -20.76 -8.70
CA GLN A 5 19.56 -22.18 -8.46
C GLN A 5 18.39 -22.38 -7.49
N ASP A 6 18.29 -21.58 -6.41
CA ASP A 6 17.16 -21.67 -5.46
C ASP A 6 15.83 -21.28 -6.13
N GLN A 7 15.84 -20.25 -6.98
CA GLN A 7 14.67 -19.83 -7.74
C GLN A 7 14.23 -20.89 -8.78
N GLN A 8 15.21 -21.54 -9.42
CA GLN A 8 14.93 -22.64 -10.33
C GLN A 8 14.39 -23.85 -9.56
N ASP A 9 14.94 -24.16 -8.41
CA ASP A 9 14.48 -25.25 -7.54
C ASP A 9 13.04 -25.03 -7.05
N LEU A 10 12.65 -23.78 -6.77
CA LEU A 10 11.25 -23.40 -6.51
C LEU A 10 10.36 -23.68 -7.73
N LEU A 11 10.79 -23.24 -8.90
CA LEU A 11 10.05 -23.40 -10.16
C LEU A 11 9.90 -24.89 -10.55
N ASP A 12 10.91 -25.70 -10.28
CA ASP A 12 10.92 -27.14 -10.54
C ASP A 12 10.09 -27.93 -9.51
N GLY A 13 9.67 -27.29 -8.39
CA GLY A 13 8.82 -27.90 -7.37
C GLY A 13 9.56 -28.66 -6.28
N LYS A 14 10.88 -28.46 -6.11
CA LYS A 14 11.64 -29.11 -5.04
C LYS A 14 11.18 -28.69 -3.64
N PHE A 15 10.50 -27.55 -3.53
CA PHE A 15 9.91 -27.04 -2.28
C PHE A 15 8.39 -27.27 -2.20
N GLY A 16 7.84 -28.15 -3.05
CA GLY A 16 6.42 -28.51 -3.10
C GLY A 16 5.64 -27.74 -4.15
N GLU A 17 4.45 -28.29 -4.48
CA GLU A 17 3.62 -27.77 -5.58
C GLU A 17 3.05 -26.37 -5.30
N GLY A 18 2.80 -26.01 -4.04
CA GLY A 18 2.35 -24.67 -3.68
C GLY A 18 3.41 -23.60 -3.91
N ALA A 19 4.66 -23.85 -3.54
CA ALA A 19 5.78 -22.95 -3.80
C ALA A 19 6.08 -22.85 -5.31
N LYS A 20 5.99 -23.97 -6.04
CA LYS A 20 6.10 -23.99 -7.51
C LYS A 20 5.04 -23.13 -8.18
N LEU A 21 3.78 -23.23 -7.75
CA LEU A 21 2.70 -22.41 -8.30
C LEU A 21 2.98 -20.93 -8.06
N ALA A 22 3.37 -20.55 -6.83
CA ALA A 22 3.74 -19.18 -6.49
C ALA A 22 4.89 -18.66 -7.35
N MET A 23 5.96 -19.46 -7.53
CA MET A 23 7.11 -19.07 -8.34
C MET A 23 6.75 -18.91 -9.82
N LYS A 24 5.93 -19.80 -10.38
CA LYS A 24 5.44 -19.67 -11.76
C LYS A 24 4.74 -18.33 -12.01
N VAL A 25 3.90 -17.90 -11.05
CA VAL A 25 3.18 -16.64 -11.18
C VAL A 25 4.16 -15.45 -11.08
N GLN A 26 5.09 -15.48 -10.13
CA GLN A 26 6.10 -14.43 -10.00
C GLN A 26 6.99 -14.30 -11.24
N VAL A 27 7.38 -15.42 -11.84
CA VAL A 27 8.14 -15.44 -13.11
C VAL A 27 7.31 -14.83 -14.24
N ALA A 28 6.04 -15.23 -14.37
CA ALA A 28 5.16 -14.69 -15.41
C ALA A 28 4.92 -13.17 -15.25
N ILE A 29 4.77 -12.68 -14.01
CA ILE A 29 4.71 -11.24 -13.74
C ILE A 29 6.00 -10.58 -14.21
N GLY A 30 7.16 -11.09 -13.82
CA GLY A 30 8.44 -10.54 -14.20
C GLY A 30 8.66 -10.49 -15.71
N GLU A 31 8.31 -11.54 -16.42
CA GLU A 31 8.39 -11.59 -17.89
C GLU A 31 7.47 -10.55 -18.53
N SER A 32 6.26 -10.36 -17.98
CA SER A 32 5.31 -9.36 -18.49
C SER A 32 5.80 -7.91 -18.35
N PHE A 33 6.60 -7.64 -17.31
CA PHE A 33 7.19 -6.33 -17.05
C PHE A 33 8.65 -6.19 -17.50
N GLY A 34 9.18 -7.19 -18.20
CA GLY A 34 10.54 -7.16 -18.74
C GLY A 34 11.65 -7.27 -17.66
N ALA A 35 11.34 -7.83 -16.49
CA ALA A 35 12.34 -8.01 -15.45
C ALA A 35 13.45 -8.99 -15.88
N GLU A 36 14.70 -8.59 -15.69
CA GLU A 36 15.84 -9.42 -16.04
C GLU A 36 16.12 -10.53 -15.02
N ARG A 37 15.76 -10.30 -13.77
CA ARG A 37 16.02 -11.23 -12.64
C ARG A 37 14.97 -11.11 -11.54
N MET A 38 15.00 -12.06 -10.62
CA MET A 38 14.27 -12.04 -9.35
C MET A 38 15.20 -11.57 -8.23
N VAL A 39 14.67 -10.78 -7.30
CA VAL A 39 15.41 -10.29 -6.13
C VAL A 39 14.71 -10.71 -4.83
N PRO A 40 15.47 -10.97 -3.75
CA PRO A 40 14.90 -11.38 -2.48
C PRO A 40 14.17 -10.23 -1.81
N ILE A 41 13.07 -10.54 -1.13
CA ILE A 41 12.37 -9.60 -0.25
C ILE A 41 12.72 -9.89 1.21
N THR A 42 12.65 -8.85 2.03
CA THR A 42 12.84 -8.96 3.48
C THR A 42 11.54 -8.87 4.25
N ARG A 43 10.52 -8.25 3.66
CA ARG A 43 9.21 -7.99 4.28
C ARG A 43 8.08 -8.12 3.28
N ALA A 44 6.92 -8.47 3.81
CA ALA A 44 5.70 -8.53 3.01
C ALA A 44 4.47 -8.11 3.83
N HIS A 45 3.50 -7.56 3.12
CA HIS A 45 2.18 -7.24 3.67
C HIS A 45 1.11 -7.59 2.65
N VAL A 46 0.14 -8.40 3.06
CA VAL A 46 -0.91 -8.93 2.21
C VAL A 46 -2.26 -8.31 2.58
N ALA A 47 -2.81 -7.52 1.67
CA ALA A 47 -4.18 -7.04 1.77
C ALA A 47 -5.13 -8.16 1.33
N LEU A 48 -5.43 -9.07 2.22
CA LEU A 48 -6.40 -10.13 1.92
C LEU A 48 -7.80 -9.54 1.72
N SER A 49 -8.55 -10.09 0.80
CA SER A 49 -10.00 -9.89 0.76
C SER A 49 -10.69 -11.15 1.32
N ASN A 50 -11.85 -10.97 1.95
CA ASN A 50 -12.67 -12.10 2.40
C ASN A 50 -13.58 -12.65 1.27
N GLN A 51 -13.19 -12.39 0.01
CA GLN A 51 -13.90 -12.89 -1.15
C GLN A 51 -13.58 -14.37 -1.40
N ASP A 52 -14.49 -15.05 -2.02
CA ASP A 52 -14.39 -16.49 -2.28
C ASP A 52 -13.13 -16.88 -3.05
N ALA A 53 -12.74 -16.09 -4.04
CA ALA A 53 -11.56 -16.37 -4.86
C ALA A 53 -10.25 -16.32 -4.05
N ASP A 54 -10.07 -15.31 -3.19
CA ASP A 54 -8.86 -15.15 -2.39
C ASP A 54 -8.78 -16.22 -1.30
N ARG A 55 -9.92 -16.52 -0.65
CA ARG A 55 -10.03 -17.62 0.31
C ARG A 55 -9.69 -18.96 -0.36
N TRP A 56 -10.28 -19.24 -1.52
CA TRP A 56 -10.00 -20.45 -2.28
C TRP A 56 -8.50 -20.58 -2.62
N LEU A 57 -7.86 -19.48 -3.04
CA LEU A 57 -6.43 -19.50 -3.37
C LEU A 57 -5.57 -19.77 -2.12
N ALA A 58 -5.85 -19.10 -1.01
CA ALA A 58 -5.14 -19.33 0.24
C ALA A 58 -5.31 -20.78 0.76
N GLU A 59 -6.52 -21.30 0.74
CA GLU A 59 -6.81 -22.70 1.10
C GLU A 59 -6.08 -23.69 0.17
N LYS A 60 -6.10 -23.43 -1.15
CA LYS A 60 -5.40 -24.26 -2.14
C LYS A 60 -3.89 -24.28 -1.89
N LEU A 61 -3.27 -23.11 -1.71
CA LEU A 61 -1.84 -23.00 -1.45
C LEU A 61 -1.46 -23.72 -0.14
N ALA A 62 -2.25 -23.53 0.92
CA ALA A 62 -2.06 -24.21 2.20
C ALA A 62 -2.22 -25.75 2.04
N GLY A 63 -3.23 -26.20 1.28
CA GLY A 63 -3.47 -27.61 0.97
C GLY A 63 -2.36 -28.25 0.12
N LEU A 64 -1.67 -27.47 -0.72
CA LEU A 64 -0.49 -27.88 -1.45
C LEU A 64 0.82 -27.78 -0.62
N GLY A 65 0.71 -27.55 0.68
CA GLY A 65 1.83 -27.50 1.63
C GLY A 65 2.70 -26.26 1.54
N ALA A 66 2.24 -25.19 0.87
CA ALA A 66 3.02 -23.94 0.81
C ALA A 66 3.25 -23.35 2.20
N LYS A 67 4.40 -22.73 2.37
CA LYS A 67 4.77 -21.95 3.56
C LYS A 67 5.44 -20.65 3.11
N CYS A 68 5.12 -19.56 3.78
CA CYS A 68 5.79 -18.29 3.53
C CYS A 68 7.24 -18.36 4.01
N ARG A 69 8.19 -18.11 3.11
CA ARG A 69 9.61 -17.93 3.44
C ARG A 69 9.86 -16.59 4.12
N VAL A 70 9.09 -15.58 3.73
CA VAL A 70 9.02 -14.29 4.40
C VAL A 70 7.64 -14.15 5.00
N ARG A 71 7.57 -14.03 6.34
CA ARG A 71 6.31 -13.96 7.06
C ARG A 71 5.58 -12.65 6.77
N PRO A 72 4.42 -12.66 6.09
CA PRO A 72 3.69 -11.44 5.84
C PRO A 72 2.81 -11.07 7.04
N THR A 73 2.63 -9.77 7.28
CA THR A 73 1.48 -9.25 8.01
C THR A 73 0.26 -9.25 7.10
N VAL A 74 -0.94 -9.41 7.63
CA VAL A 74 -2.17 -9.43 6.84
C VAL A 74 -3.23 -8.48 7.36
N ASN A 75 -4.04 -7.96 6.43
CA ASN A 75 -5.17 -7.07 6.63
C ASN A 75 -6.17 -7.26 5.44
N PRO A 76 -7.46 -6.96 5.53
CA PRO A 76 -8.21 -6.61 6.74
C PRO A 76 -8.62 -7.83 7.57
N GLY A 77 -8.96 -7.57 8.82
CA GLY A 77 -9.54 -8.55 9.72
C GLY A 77 -9.98 -7.91 11.02
N PHE A 78 -10.60 -8.71 11.86
CA PHE A 78 -11.08 -8.25 13.16
C PHE A 78 -11.25 -9.44 14.13
N CYS A 79 -11.49 -9.15 15.38
CA CYS A 79 -11.71 -10.17 16.40
C CYS A 79 -13.05 -10.86 16.21
N LEU A 80 -13.06 -11.96 15.43
CA LEU A 80 -14.26 -12.71 15.05
C LEU A 80 -15.12 -13.12 16.25
N SER A 81 -14.50 -13.61 17.32
CA SER A 81 -15.22 -14.06 18.53
C SER A 81 -15.95 -12.93 19.24
N TYR A 82 -15.39 -11.72 19.21
CA TYR A 82 -16.02 -10.54 19.78
C TYR A 82 -17.25 -10.11 18.96
N PHE A 83 -17.10 -9.97 17.65
CA PHE A 83 -18.19 -9.56 16.78
C PHE A 83 -19.31 -10.58 16.68
N LYS A 84 -18.99 -11.89 16.80
CA LYS A 84 -19.99 -12.96 16.90
C LYS A 84 -20.84 -12.82 18.16
N LYS A 85 -20.20 -12.53 19.32
CA LYS A 85 -20.92 -12.28 20.58
C LYS A 85 -21.86 -11.08 20.52
N MET A 86 -21.49 -10.06 19.75
CA MET A 86 -22.31 -8.87 19.54
C MET A 86 -23.46 -9.08 18.54
N GLY A 87 -23.53 -10.24 17.86
CA GLY A 87 -24.55 -10.50 16.85
C GLY A 87 -24.38 -9.72 15.54
N VAL A 88 -23.20 -9.11 15.32
CA VAL A 88 -22.90 -8.31 14.14
C VAL A 88 -22.54 -9.17 12.93
N VAL A 89 -22.03 -10.36 13.17
CA VAL A 89 -21.57 -11.31 12.13
C VAL A 89 -22.50 -12.54 12.14
N THR A 90 -23.01 -12.92 10.97
CA THR A 90 -23.79 -14.14 10.83
C THR A 90 -22.92 -15.39 11.08
N ASN A 91 -23.55 -16.54 11.35
CA ASN A 91 -22.80 -17.78 11.49
C ASN A 91 -22.05 -18.14 10.22
N LYS A 92 -22.65 -17.92 9.06
CA LYS A 92 -22.03 -18.16 7.76
C LYS A 92 -20.78 -17.29 7.57
N ASP A 93 -20.91 -15.98 7.76
CA ASP A 93 -19.79 -15.05 7.62
C ASP A 93 -18.65 -15.40 8.60
N TYR A 94 -19.02 -15.76 9.84
CA TYR A 94 -18.04 -16.21 10.83
C TYR A 94 -17.24 -17.42 10.36
N GLU A 95 -17.92 -18.44 9.85
CA GLU A 95 -17.26 -19.67 9.34
C GLU A 95 -16.37 -19.39 8.14
N GLU A 96 -16.80 -18.53 7.22
CA GLU A 96 -16.02 -18.14 6.04
C GLU A 96 -14.76 -17.38 6.42
N MET A 97 -14.87 -16.43 7.34
CA MET A 97 -13.71 -15.66 7.82
C MET A 97 -12.75 -16.53 8.63
N GLU A 98 -13.27 -17.45 9.45
CA GLU A 98 -12.45 -18.40 10.20
C GLU A 98 -11.68 -19.36 9.27
N ARG A 99 -12.27 -19.73 8.14
CA ARG A 99 -11.58 -20.51 7.09
C ARG A 99 -10.42 -19.71 6.49
N THR A 100 -10.63 -18.43 6.19
CA THR A 100 -9.58 -17.52 5.71
C THR A 100 -8.44 -17.44 6.71
N ASP A 101 -8.74 -17.18 7.98
CA ASP A 101 -7.75 -17.11 9.06
C ASP A 101 -6.94 -18.40 9.18
N ARG A 102 -7.60 -19.55 9.14
CA ARG A 102 -6.93 -20.86 9.20
C ARG A 102 -5.98 -21.08 8.03
N ALA A 103 -6.40 -20.69 6.81
CA ALA A 103 -5.55 -20.82 5.61
C ALA A 103 -4.29 -19.96 5.71
N TYR A 104 -4.43 -18.69 6.08
CA TYR A 104 -3.29 -17.79 6.25
C TYR A 104 -2.36 -18.20 7.41
N ARG A 105 -2.91 -18.67 8.54
CA ARG A 105 -2.11 -19.26 9.63
C ARG A 105 -1.35 -20.50 9.14
N ALA A 106 -1.99 -21.35 8.36
CA ALA A 106 -1.36 -22.53 7.79
C ALA A 106 -0.22 -22.17 6.84
N LEU A 107 -0.33 -21.07 6.10
CA LEU A 107 0.74 -20.53 5.26
C LEU A 107 1.89 -19.89 6.07
N GLY A 108 1.68 -19.61 7.34
CA GLY A 108 2.66 -18.97 8.23
C GLY A 108 2.57 -17.45 8.29
N ALA A 109 1.46 -16.86 7.84
CA ALA A 109 1.21 -15.43 7.94
C ALA A 109 0.92 -14.97 9.37
N GLU A 110 1.17 -13.70 9.64
CA GLU A 110 0.80 -13.01 10.86
C GLU A 110 -0.53 -12.27 10.67
N LEU A 111 -1.55 -12.70 11.41
CA LEU A 111 -2.87 -12.08 11.37
C LEU A 111 -2.86 -10.79 12.22
N SER A 112 -2.18 -9.77 11.71
CA SER A 112 -2.02 -8.49 12.39
C SER A 112 -3.28 -7.63 12.35
N TYR A 113 -4.12 -7.82 11.32
CA TYR A 113 -5.35 -7.05 11.09
C TYR A 113 -5.13 -5.53 11.13
N ASN A 114 -3.92 -5.11 10.74
CA ASN A 114 -3.50 -3.73 10.74
C ASN A 114 -3.22 -3.28 9.29
N CYS A 115 -3.90 -2.24 8.82
CA CYS A 115 -3.68 -1.69 7.48
C CYS A 115 -2.49 -0.72 7.40
N THR A 116 -1.86 -0.40 8.53
CA THR A 116 -0.69 0.46 8.60
C THR A 116 0.50 -0.19 9.34
N PRO A 117 0.81 -1.49 9.10
CA PRO A 117 1.86 -2.18 9.85
C PRO A 117 3.25 -1.58 9.61
N TYR A 118 3.43 -0.88 8.50
CA TYR A 118 4.64 -0.14 8.16
C TYR A 118 4.93 1.05 9.09
N MET A 119 4.01 1.41 9.98
CA MET A 119 4.20 2.46 10.99
C MET A 119 4.76 1.93 12.31
N ASP A 120 4.57 0.63 12.63
CA ASP A 120 4.87 0.07 13.95
C ASP A 120 5.44 -1.36 13.93
N THR A 121 4.73 -2.33 13.33
CA THR A 121 5.04 -3.77 13.49
C THR A 121 5.82 -4.37 12.32
N ASN A 122 5.73 -3.79 11.12
CA ASN A 122 6.38 -4.27 9.91
C ASN A 122 7.05 -3.10 9.16
N VAL A 123 7.95 -2.43 9.87
CA VAL A 123 8.64 -1.22 9.39
C VAL A 123 9.88 -1.62 8.59
N PRO A 124 9.95 -1.30 7.29
CA PRO A 124 11.14 -1.57 6.49
C PRO A 124 12.25 -0.56 6.77
N LEU A 125 13.48 -0.97 6.49
CA LEU A 125 14.65 -0.09 6.48
C LEU A 125 14.85 0.54 5.10
N PHE A 126 15.61 1.62 5.05
CA PHE A 126 16.01 2.27 3.80
C PHE A 126 16.68 1.25 2.85
N GLY A 127 16.23 1.23 1.60
CA GLY A 127 16.74 0.33 0.57
C GLY A 127 16.27 -1.13 0.65
N GLU A 128 15.55 -1.54 1.69
CA GLU A 128 14.97 -2.89 1.76
C GLU A 128 13.96 -3.12 0.65
N ILE A 129 14.03 -4.29 0.01
CA ILE A 129 13.03 -4.72 -0.98
C ILE A 129 11.90 -5.43 -0.26
N CYS A 130 10.67 -4.97 -0.55
CA CYS A 130 9.46 -5.41 0.12
C CYS A 130 8.39 -5.80 -0.90
N ALA A 131 7.41 -6.59 -0.47
CA ALA A 131 6.19 -6.87 -1.21
C ALA A 131 4.98 -6.38 -0.41
N PHE A 132 4.62 -5.11 -0.58
CA PHE A 132 3.51 -4.49 0.14
C PHE A 132 2.33 -4.27 -0.79
N SER A 133 1.19 -4.79 -0.43
CA SER A 133 -0.10 -4.47 -1.00
C SER A 133 -0.82 -3.43 -0.14
N GLU A 134 -1.79 -2.77 -0.65
CA GLU A 134 -2.61 -1.68 -0.13
C GLU A 134 -2.19 -0.28 -0.58
N SER A 135 -3.22 0.56 -0.79
CA SER A 135 -3.06 1.91 -1.33
C SER A 135 -2.28 2.86 -0.43
N SER A 136 -2.31 2.67 0.89
CA SER A 136 -1.55 3.50 1.81
C SER A 136 -0.12 3.00 2.05
N ALA A 137 0.10 1.69 1.90
CA ALA A 137 1.38 1.06 2.22
C ALA A 137 2.46 1.39 1.19
N THR A 138 2.17 1.19 -0.11
CA THR A 138 3.17 1.37 -1.18
C THR A 138 3.77 2.78 -1.20
N PRO A 139 2.98 3.88 -1.25
CA PRO A 139 3.57 5.21 -1.25
C PRO A 139 4.30 5.53 0.06
N TYR A 140 3.84 5.04 1.20
CA TYR A 140 4.50 5.31 2.47
C TYR A 140 5.86 4.62 2.59
N VAL A 141 5.93 3.31 2.26
CA VAL A 141 7.21 2.59 2.35
C VAL A 141 8.22 3.11 1.34
N ASN A 142 7.79 3.46 0.13
CA ASN A 142 8.66 4.03 -0.89
C ASN A 142 9.13 5.43 -0.53
N SER A 143 8.21 6.33 -0.15
CA SER A 143 8.51 7.75 0.04
C SER A 143 9.08 8.07 1.41
N ILE A 144 8.54 7.46 2.47
CA ILE A 144 8.89 7.85 3.85
C ILE A 144 10.01 6.99 4.42
N TRP A 145 10.00 5.69 4.15
CA TRP A 145 11.07 4.80 4.59
C TRP A 145 12.19 4.66 3.57
N GLY A 146 11.98 5.07 2.31
CA GLY A 146 12.94 4.84 1.22
C GLY A 146 13.19 3.35 0.97
N ALA A 147 12.24 2.50 1.34
CA ALA A 147 12.23 1.10 0.97
C ALA A 147 11.74 0.96 -0.49
N ARG A 148 11.72 -0.25 -1.02
CA ARG A 148 11.42 -0.51 -2.43
C ARG A 148 10.32 -1.53 -2.55
N SER A 149 9.16 -1.09 -3.00
CA SER A 149 8.03 -1.96 -3.28
C SER A 149 7.32 -1.47 -4.55
N ASN A 150 7.04 -2.39 -5.46
CA ASN A 150 6.01 -2.11 -6.46
C ASN A 150 4.64 -2.16 -5.77
N ARG A 151 3.60 -1.69 -6.46
CA ARG A 151 2.24 -1.92 -6.01
C ARG A 151 1.90 -3.39 -6.20
N GLU A 152 1.93 -4.14 -5.11
CA GLU A 152 1.52 -5.53 -5.14
C GLU A 152 0.00 -5.64 -4.99
N GLY A 153 -0.59 -6.61 -5.71
CA GLY A 153 -1.91 -7.10 -5.35
C GLY A 153 -1.84 -8.04 -4.16
N ALA A 154 -2.97 -8.35 -3.53
CA ALA A 154 -3.02 -9.31 -2.42
C ALA A 154 -2.34 -10.64 -2.78
N ASN A 155 -2.65 -11.16 -3.96
CA ASN A 155 -2.15 -12.45 -4.42
C ASN A 155 -0.66 -12.40 -4.79
N SER A 156 -0.19 -11.34 -5.46
CA SER A 156 1.24 -11.21 -5.80
C SER A 156 2.11 -11.06 -4.55
N ALA A 157 1.65 -10.29 -3.54
CA ALA A 157 2.32 -10.19 -2.24
C ALA A 157 2.35 -11.53 -1.50
N LEU A 158 1.28 -12.33 -1.57
CA LEU A 158 1.24 -13.67 -1.00
C LEU A 158 2.23 -14.62 -1.71
N PHE A 159 2.26 -14.59 -3.04
CA PHE A 159 3.23 -15.37 -3.80
C PHE A 159 4.68 -14.94 -3.51
N ALA A 160 4.93 -13.64 -3.41
CA ALA A 160 6.22 -13.11 -3.00
C ALA A 160 6.61 -13.60 -1.60
N SER A 161 5.67 -13.63 -0.65
CA SER A 161 5.89 -14.15 0.69
C SER A 161 6.27 -15.63 0.69
N ILE A 162 5.60 -16.45 -0.13
CA ILE A 162 5.85 -17.90 -0.25
C ILE A 162 7.20 -18.15 -0.90
N THR A 163 7.52 -17.45 -1.98
CA THR A 163 8.78 -17.64 -2.70
C THR A 163 9.97 -16.98 -2.03
N GLY A 164 9.76 -15.87 -1.32
CA GLY A 164 10.80 -14.99 -0.79
C GLY A 164 11.39 -14.05 -1.84
N TYR A 165 10.76 -13.94 -3.04
CA TYR A 165 11.30 -13.20 -4.18
C TYR A 165 10.21 -12.39 -4.88
N VAL A 166 10.63 -11.29 -5.50
CA VAL A 166 9.85 -10.50 -6.46
C VAL A 166 10.67 -10.26 -7.73
N PRO A 167 10.04 -10.06 -8.90
CA PRO A 167 10.75 -9.64 -10.10
C PRO A 167 11.27 -8.20 -9.96
N GLU A 168 12.49 -7.95 -10.44
CA GLU A 168 13.14 -6.64 -10.35
C GLU A 168 12.70 -5.73 -11.50
N TYR A 169 11.70 -4.89 -11.24
CA TYR A 169 11.20 -3.89 -12.20
C TYR A 169 10.58 -2.70 -11.45
N GLY A 170 10.15 -1.69 -12.19
CA GLY A 170 9.39 -0.56 -11.65
C GLY A 170 10.15 0.20 -10.57
N LEU A 171 9.53 0.43 -9.42
CA LEU A 171 10.12 1.18 -8.30
C LEU A 171 11.22 0.43 -7.53
N LEU A 172 11.57 -0.78 -7.92
CA LEU A 172 12.75 -1.47 -7.39
C LEU A 172 14.04 -0.94 -8.01
N LEU A 173 13.95 -0.31 -9.18
CA LEU A 173 15.08 0.24 -9.94
C LEU A 173 15.30 1.72 -9.61
N ASP A 174 16.56 2.12 -9.41
CA ASP A 174 16.93 3.50 -9.05
C ASP A 174 16.45 4.54 -10.05
N GLU A 175 16.58 4.22 -11.33
CA GLU A 175 16.21 5.12 -12.44
C GLU A 175 14.71 5.46 -12.49
N ASN A 176 13.86 4.65 -11.90
CA ASN A 176 12.41 4.84 -11.88
C ASN A 176 11.89 5.55 -10.62
N ARG A 177 12.80 6.03 -9.75
CA ARG A 177 12.42 6.62 -8.46
C ARG A 177 12.55 8.14 -8.41
N HIS A 178 13.04 8.75 -9.47
CA HIS A 178 13.14 10.21 -9.55
C HIS A 178 11.81 10.84 -9.88
N GLY A 179 11.55 12.00 -9.26
CA GLY A 179 10.40 12.82 -9.57
C GLY A 179 10.45 13.39 -10.99
N ASN A 180 9.30 13.62 -11.57
CA ASN A 180 9.18 14.28 -12.88
C ASN A 180 8.14 15.40 -12.89
N ILE A 181 7.35 15.55 -11.82
CA ILE A 181 6.33 16.60 -11.69
C ILE A 181 6.67 17.46 -10.47
N LEU A 182 6.88 18.76 -10.66
CA LEU A 182 6.95 19.72 -9.54
C LEU A 182 5.54 20.15 -9.17
N VAL A 183 5.13 19.87 -7.94
CA VAL A 183 3.88 20.34 -7.35
C VAL A 183 4.17 21.49 -6.41
N GLN A 184 3.86 22.72 -6.85
CA GLN A 184 3.97 23.90 -6.02
C GLN A 184 2.69 24.07 -5.20
N VAL A 185 2.78 23.91 -3.88
CA VAL A 185 1.66 24.06 -2.96
C VAL A 185 1.62 25.50 -2.48
N GLU A 186 0.68 26.28 -3.01
CA GLU A 186 0.36 27.65 -2.61
C GLU A 186 -0.86 27.69 -1.68
N ALA A 187 -1.53 26.55 -1.51
CA ALA A 187 -2.64 26.41 -0.59
C ALA A 187 -2.20 26.45 0.87
N ASP A 188 -3.05 26.98 1.72
CA ASP A 188 -2.86 27.02 3.17
C ASP A 188 -3.09 25.64 3.79
N ILE A 189 -2.03 24.91 4.10
CA ILE A 189 -2.10 23.63 4.80
C ILE A 189 -2.03 23.88 6.31
N LYS A 190 -3.14 23.68 7.03
CA LYS A 190 -3.32 24.04 8.45
C LYS A 190 -3.36 22.85 9.40
N CYS A 191 -3.80 21.69 8.91
CA CYS A 191 -3.94 20.49 9.73
C CYS A 191 -3.71 19.22 8.92
N ASP A 192 -3.63 18.07 9.60
CA ASP A 192 -3.38 16.77 8.96
C ASP A 192 -4.49 16.37 7.97
N ALA A 193 -5.73 16.87 8.14
CA ALA A 193 -6.83 16.60 7.20
C ALA A 193 -6.62 17.28 5.84
N ASP A 194 -5.94 18.43 5.79
CA ASP A 194 -5.67 19.12 4.53
C ASP A 194 -4.74 18.29 3.61
N TYR A 195 -3.90 17.43 4.19
CA TYR A 195 -3.08 16.51 3.40
C TYR A 195 -3.89 15.42 2.70
N HIS A 196 -5.05 15.03 3.22
CA HIS A 196 -6.00 14.17 2.49
C HIS A 196 -6.52 14.89 1.26
N ILE A 197 -7.00 16.14 1.45
CA ILE A 197 -7.56 16.94 0.36
C ILE A 197 -6.49 17.21 -0.71
N LEU A 198 -5.27 17.55 -0.28
CA LEU A 198 -4.13 17.71 -1.19
C LEU A 198 -3.83 16.43 -1.98
N GLY A 199 -3.85 15.28 -1.32
CA GLY A 199 -3.68 13.98 -1.98
C GLY A 199 -4.76 13.67 -3.00
N MET A 200 -6.00 14.13 -2.78
CA MET A 200 -7.12 13.96 -3.72
C MET A 200 -6.99 14.83 -4.98
N CYS A 201 -6.07 15.79 -5.02
CA CYS A 201 -5.75 16.56 -6.23
C CYS A 201 -4.98 15.74 -7.29
N GLY A 202 -4.82 14.43 -7.13
CA GLY A 202 -4.06 13.56 -8.02
C GLY A 202 -4.46 13.67 -9.49
N LYS A 203 -5.75 13.86 -9.79
CA LYS A 203 -6.23 14.06 -11.16
C LYS A 203 -5.64 15.33 -11.81
N LYS A 204 -5.48 16.42 -11.07
CA LYS A 204 -4.84 17.65 -11.53
C LYS A 204 -3.33 17.48 -11.68
N ILE A 205 -2.70 16.77 -10.75
CA ILE A 205 -1.27 16.49 -10.76
C ILE A 205 -0.91 15.63 -11.99
N GLY A 206 -1.69 14.60 -12.32
CA GLY A 206 -1.47 13.70 -13.48
C GLY A 206 -0.40 12.64 -13.23
N HIS A 207 -0.07 11.83 -14.24
CA HIS A 207 0.83 10.67 -14.09
C HIS A 207 2.29 11.06 -13.88
N GLY A 208 2.97 10.32 -12.99
CA GLY A 208 4.39 10.46 -12.69
C GLY A 208 4.70 10.34 -11.20
N ILE A 209 5.88 10.78 -10.78
CA ILE A 209 6.28 10.88 -9.38
C ILE A 209 6.27 12.37 -9.00
N PRO A 210 5.32 12.82 -8.17
CA PRO A 210 5.24 14.21 -7.76
C PRO A 210 6.30 14.56 -6.71
N VAL A 211 6.86 15.76 -6.86
CA VAL A 211 7.76 16.40 -5.89
C VAL A 211 7.05 17.62 -5.32
N PHE A 212 6.68 17.57 -4.06
CA PHE A 212 5.92 18.63 -3.40
C PHE A 212 6.86 19.69 -2.82
N ALA A 213 6.67 20.93 -3.23
CA ALA A 213 7.33 22.12 -2.68
C ALA A 213 6.28 23.07 -2.07
N GLY A 214 6.68 23.86 -1.08
CA GLY A 214 5.78 24.82 -0.42
C GLY A 214 5.03 24.28 0.79
N LEU A 215 5.23 23.03 1.17
CA LEU A 215 4.61 22.44 2.36
C LEU A 215 5.22 23.00 3.66
N PRO A 216 4.46 23.04 4.78
CA PRO A 216 4.98 23.38 6.10
C PRO A 216 6.16 22.50 6.52
N LYS A 217 7.08 23.07 7.35
CA LYS A 217 8.27 22.34 7.79
C LYS A 217 8.01 21.29 8.88
N ASN A 218 6.87 21.33 9.55
CA ASN A 218 6.50 20.48 10.68
C ASN A 218 5.43 19.45 10.29
N ILE A 219 5.73 18.64 9.28
CA ILE A 219 4.80 17.62 8.79
C ILE A 219 4.81 16.39 9.72
N THR A 220 3.64 15.95 10.16
CA THR A 220 3.50 14.73 10.96
C THR A 220 3.61 13.47 10.10
N LYS A 221 3.93 12.32 10.71
CA LYS A 221 3.91 11.03 10.00
C LYS A 221 2.51 10.67 9.51
N GLU A 222 1.50 11.06 10.29
CA GLU A 222 0.09 10.90 9.95
C GLU A 222 -0.30 11.72 8.71
N ALA A 223 0.14 12.97 8.64
CA ALA A 223 -0.05 13.83 7.47
C ALA A 223 0.60 13.24 6.21
N LEU A 224 1.84 12.75 6.32
CA LEU A 224 2.55 12.09 5.21
C LEU A 224 1.83 10.82 4.74
N ARG A 225 1.31 10.03 5.69
CA ARG A 225 0.51 8.85 5.36
C ARG A 225 -0.79 9.24 4.65
N ASN A 226 -1.48 10.26 5.15
CA ASN A 226 -2.72 10.75 4.58
C ASN A 226 -2.51 11.22 3.14
N LEU A 227 -1.47 12.03 2.91
CA LEU A 227 -1.09 12.46 1.57
C LEU A 227 -0.84 11.26 0.63
N GLY A 228 0.01 10.33 1.04
CA GLY A 228 0.35 9.16 0.22
C GLY A 228 -0.85 8.26 -0.08
N ALA A 229 -1.72 8.01 0.91
CA ALA A 229 -2.91 7.18 0.74
C ALA A 229 -3.88 7.77 -0.29
N GLU A 230 -4.10 9.08 -0.24
CA GLU A 230 -5.02 9.74 -1.17
C GLU A 230 -4.39 9.97 -2.56
N LEU A 231 -3.10 10.26 -2.64
CA LEU A 231 -2.38 10.27 -3.91
C LEU A 231 -2.51 8.92 -4.64
N ASN A 232 -2.33 7.82 -3.92
CA ASN A 232 -2.48 6.49 -4.50
C ASN A 232 -3.92 6.23 -4.95
N THR A 233 -4.90 6.64 -4.15
CA THR A 233 -6.33 6.43 -4.44
C THR A 233 -6.81 7.30 -5.61
N SER A 234 -6.40 8.57 -5.67
CA SER A 234 -6.89 9.55 -6.66
C SER A 234 -6.14 9.53 -7.99
N GLY A 235 -4.86 9.16 -7.98
CA GLY A 235 -3.99 9.25 -9.16
C GLY A 235 -3.05 8.07 -9.34
N SER A 236 -3.19 7.00 -8.55
CA SER A 236 -2.36 5.80 -8.64
C SER A 236 -0.86 6.05 -8.39
N TYR A 237 -0.53 6.96 -7.49
CA TYR A 237 0.86 7.27 -7.14
C TYR A 237 1.40 6.27 -6.12
N ASP A 238 2.45 5.57 -6.49
CA ASP A 238 3.14 4.59 -5.64
C ASP A 238 4.34 5.19 -4.90
N MET A 239 4.70 6.43 -5.25
CA MET A 239 5.80 7.17 -4.67
C MET A 239 5.60 8.68 -4.86
N TYR A 240 6.11 9.47 -3.94
CA TYR A 240 6.21 10.92 -4.01
C TYR A 240 7.45 11.42 -3.26
N HIS A 241 7.88 12.64 -3.53
CA HIS A 241 8.97 13.27 -2.81
C HIS A 241 8.51 14.57 -2.13
N ILE A 242 9.09 14.84 -0.97
CA ILE A 242 9.06 16.13 -0.30
C ILE A 242 10.50 16.48 0.04
N PRO A 243 11.12 17.46 -0.66
CA PRO A 243 12.51 17.83 -0.42
C PRO A 243 12.78 18.19 1.04
N GLY A 244 13.81 17.57 1.61
CA GLY A 244 14.19 17.74 3.02
C GLY A 244 13.40 16.88 4.02
N PHE A 245 12.40 16.08 3.56
CA PHE A 245 11.61 15.16 4.40
C PHE A 245 11.74 13.71 3.97
N THR A 246 11.58 13.43 2.67
CA THR A 246 11.72 12.08 2.16
C THR A 246 13.18 11.71 1.98
N PRO A 247 13.63 10.51 2.41
CA PRO A 247 15.05 10.19 2.51
C PRO A 247 15.80 10.20 1.17
N GLU A 248 15.11 9.94 0.06
CA GLU A 248 15.68 9.99 -1.29
C GLU A 248 15.69 11.40 -1.91
N ALA A 249 15.10 12.38 -1.22
CA ALA A 249 15.03 13.77 -1.68
C ALA A 249 15.54 14.74 -0.61
N PRO A 250 16.84 14.75 -0.28
CA PRO A 250 17.42 15.73 0.65
C PRO A 250 17.26 17.17 0.16
N ASP A 251 17.16 17.35 -1.14
CA ASP A 251 16.87 18.61 -1.80
C ASP A 251 16.08 18.41 -3.09
N ILE A 252 15.60 19.49 -3.68
CA ILE A 252 14.77 19.47 -4.89
C ILE A 252 15.53 18.93 -6.10
N LYS A 253 16.81 19.23 -6.24
CA LYS A 253 17.64 18.77 -7.35
C LYS A 253 17.81 17.25 -7.32
N THR A 254 18.06 16.71 -6.13
CA THR A 254 18.19 15.26 -5.92
C THR A 254 16.86 14.55 -6.15
N ALA A 255 15.74 15.16 -5.74
CA ALA A 255 14.40 14.60 -6.00
C ALA A 255 14.14 14.35 -7.49
N PHE A 256 14.65 15.21 -8.37
CA PHE A 256 14.53 15.08 -9.82
C PHE A 256 15.70 14.33 -10.49
N GLY A 257 16.60 13.72 -9.72
CA GLY A 257 17.79 13.06 -10.27
C GLY A 257 18.70 14.01 -11.05
N GLY A 258 18.73 15.30 -10.67
CA GLY A 258 19.51 16.34 -11.33
C GLY A 258 18.92 16.85 -12.65
N LYS A 259 17.71 16.42 -13.03
CA LYS A 259 16.98 16.87 -14.22
C LYS A 259 16.02 18.00 -13.88
N GLU A 260 15.53 18.70 -14.91
CA GLU A 260 14.42 19.63 -14.75
C GLU A 260 13.09 18.87 -14.68
N PRO A 261 12.07 19.41 -13.97
CA PRO A 261 10.75 18.81 -13.97
C PRO A 261 10.14 18.84 -15.36
N GLU A 262 9.51 17.73 -15.76
CA GLU A 262 8.78 17.63 -17.04
C GLU A 262 7.54 18.55 -17.02
N ARG A 263 6.99 18.78 -15.84
CA ARG A 263 5.80 19.61 -15.63
C ARG A 263 5.81 20.28 -14.26
N VAL A 264 5.22 21.46 -14.21
CA VAL A 264 4.95 22.20 -12.97
C VAL A 264 3.43 22.33 -12.82
N VAL A 265 2.94 21.99 -11.64
CA VAL A 265 1.52 22.08 -11.27
C VAL A 265 1.41 22.88 -9.99
N THR A 266 0.61 23.94 -9.99
CA THR A 266 0.31 24.71 -8.77
C THR A 266 -1.01 24.24 -8.16
N ILE A 267 -1.01 24.03 -6.85
CA ILE A 267 -2.20 23.69 -6.07
C ILE A 267 -2.52 24.89 -5.16
N THR A 268 -3.70 25.44 -5.33
CA THR A 268 -4.20 26.63 -4.64
C THR A 268 -5.31 26.28 -3.64
N ASN A 269 -5.75 27.26 -2.84
CA ASN A 269 -6.91 27.08 -1.96
C ASN A 269 -8.19 26.74 -2.73
N ASP A 270 -8.35 27.28 -3.93
CA ASP A 270 -9.53 26.99 -4.77
C ASP A 270 -9.54 25.54 -5.23
N ASP A 271 -8.38 24.95 -5.53
CA ASP A 271 -8.28 23.54 -5.87
C ASP A 271 -8.68 22.62 -4.69
N LEU A 272 -8.25 22.98 -3.47
CA LEU A 272 -8.64 22.23 -2.28
C LEU A 272 -10.15 22.39 -2.02
N ALA A 273 -10.70 23.58 -2.23
CA ALA A 273 -12.13 23.83 -2.07
C ALA A 273 -12.96 23.03 -3.10
N GLU A 274 -12.55 22.98 -4.36
CA GLU A 274 -13.20 22.19 -5.41
C GLU A 274 -13.22 20.70 -5.07
N VAL A 275 -12.09 20.15 -4.60
CA VAL A 275 -12.02 18.75 -4.14
C VAL A 275 -12.96 18.53 -2.98
N LEU A 276 -12.95 19.39 -1.96
CA LEU A 276 -13.80 19.27 -0.78
C LEU A 276 -15.29 19.34 -1.17
N GLU A 277 -15.68 20.22 -2.07
CA GLU A 277 -17.03 20.31 -2.59
C GLU A 277 -17.45 19.02 -3.33
N SER A 278 -16.55 18.46 -4.15
CA SER A 278 -16.81 17.24 -4.93
C SER A 278 -17.08 16.00 -4.08
N ILE A 279 -16.53 15.95 -2.86
CA ILE A 279 -16.73 14.85 -1.91
C ILE A 279 -17.77 15.14 -0.83
N SER A 280 -18.29 16.37 -0.79
CA SER A 280 -19.29 16.77 0.18
C SER A 280 -20.70 16.38 -0.27
N LEU A 281 -21.52 15.93 0.68
CA LEU A 281 -22.92 15.68 0.40
C LEU A 281 -23.67 17.02 0.25
N PRO A 282 -24.51 17.17 -0.77
CA PRO A 282 -25.28 18.41 -0.96
C PRO A 282 -26.30 18.62 0.17
N GLY A 283 -26.16 19.72 0.90
CA GLY A 283 -27.06 20.13 1.96
C GLY A 283 -27.06 19.28 3.23
N HIS A 284 -28.04 19.47 4.10
CA HIS A 284 -28.24 18.69 5.33
C HIS A 284 -29.05 17.42 5.05
N GLN A 285 -28.58 16.60 4.11
CA GLN A 285 -29.25 15.32 3.83
C GLN A 285 -28.93 14.34 4.95
N PRO A 286 -29.92 13.61 5.50
CA PRO A 286 -29.64 12.57 6.48
C PRO A 286 -28.81 11.47 5.84
N ILE A 287 -27.83 10.97 6.59
CA ILE A 287 -26.97 9.86 6.18
C ILE A 287 -27.46 8.61 6.90
N ASP A 288 -27.97 7.64 6.14
CA ASP A 288 -28.41 6.35 6.70
C ASP A 288 -27.23 5.44 7.07
N PHE A 289 -26.10 5.57 6.36
CA PHE A 289 -24.90 4.75 6.56
C PHE A 289 -23.62 5.51 6.20
N ALA A 290 -22.62 5.48 7.08
CA ALA A 290 -21.28 6.00 6.81
C ALA A 290 -20.25 4.90 7.02
N MET A 291 -19.49 4.56 5.96
CA MET A 291 -18.34 3.67 6.06
C MET A 291 -17.06 4.47 6.20
N LEU A 292 -16.42 4.36 7.37
CA LEU A 292 -15.17 5.05 7.66
C LEU A 292 -13.99 4.11 7.39
N LYS A 293 -13.12 4.49 6.46
CA LYS A 293 -11.90 3.74 6.17
C LYS A 293 -10.89 3.91 7.31
N CYS A 294 -10.34 2.82 7.83
CA CYS A 294 -9.47 2.83 9.01
C CYS A 294 -8.20 3.69 8.86
N THR A 295 -7.65 3.81 7.66
CA THR A 295 -6.47 4.64 7.39
C THR A 295 -6.71 6.14 7.57
N LEU A 296 -7.97 6.59 7.57
CA LEU A 296 -8.34 7.99 7.67
C LEU A 296 -8.41 8.52 9.12
N PHE A 297 -8.48 7.63 10.12
CA PHE A 297 -8.86 8.00 11.48
C PHE A 297 -7.81 7.66 12.57
N THR A 298 -6.69 7.07 12.22
CA THR A 298 -5.61 6.81 13.19
C THR A 298 -4.78 8.07 13.39
N GLY A 299 -4.94 8.71 14.54
CA GLY A 299 -4.09 9.82 14.98
C GLY A 299 -4.80 11.02 15.61
N HIS A 300 -6.09 11.28 15.30
CA HIS A 300 -6.86 12.29 16.03
C HIS A 300 -8.24 11.75 16.37
N PRO A 301 -8.71 11.93 17.61
CA PRO A 301 -10.11 11.67 17.90
C PRO A 301 -10.92 12.59 16.98
N VAL A 302 -11.74 11.99 16.10
CA VAL A 302 -12.78 12.76 15.39
C VAL A 302 -13.54 13.52 16.45
N ARG A 303 -13.30 14.82 16.55
CA ARG A 303 -14.04 15.67 17.48
C ARG A 303 -15.48 15.77 16.96
N ARG A 304 -16.30 14.81 17.39
CA ARG A 304 -17.74 14.73 17.21
C ARG A 304 -18.22 14.72 15.76
N VAL A 305 -18.37 13.53 15.21
CA VAL A 305 -19.43 13.33 14.22
C VAL A 305 -20.73 13.39 15.00
N HIS A 306 -21.48 14.48 14.89
CA HIS A 306 -22.85 14.55 15.37
C HIS A 306 -23.69 13.76 14.39
N PHE A 307 -23.98 12.50 14.70
CA PHE A 307 -25.11 11.82 14.10
C PHE A 307 -26.36 12.45 14.72
N ALA A 308 -27.12 13.20 13.96
CA ALA A 308 -28.49 13.51 14.33
C ALA A 308 -29.28 12.21 14.16
N LEU A 309 -29.62 11.55 15.26
CA LEU A 309 -30.60 10.46 15.33
C LEU A 309 -32.00 11.05 15.17
#